data_5ca929545ff40e6390f09feb8e5d2f3b
#
_entry.id   5ca929545ff40e6390f09feb8e5d2f3b
#
_cell.length_a   1.000
_cell.length_b   1.000
_cell.length_c   1.000
_cell.angle_alpha   90.00
_cell.angle_beta   90.00
_cell.angle_gamma   90.00
#
_symmetry.space_group_name_H-M   'P 1'
#
loop_
_entity.id
_entity.type
_entity.pdbx_description
1 polymer ?
#
loop_
_entity_poly.entity_id
_entity_poly.type
_entity_poly.pdbx_seq_one_letter_code
_entity_poly.pdbx_strand_id
1 'polypeptide(L)'
;MTDEQLRIRGYLTAQAAKLTPAEIVEKVGVAMLQLRAAADAVPPARFGDPPAAGEWSANEVMAHVVEAGRHFGGAVLRLLDGQPPGAPRDAPARDTAPRPLETWWALLERDRSTLFERVLGADPRARLEETVEHPFFGPLNWRETLLFIRLHDLDHAGQLQKVAGALGHARSA
;
A
#
# COMPACT_ATOMS: atom_id res chain seq x y z
N MET A 1 -16.94 -11.09 -7.32
CA MET A 1 -16.63 -10.47 -6.02
C MET A 1 -17.29 -11.25 -4.90
N THR A 2 -16.56 -11.52 -3.82
CA THR A 2 -17.10 -12.10 -2.59
C THR A 2 -17.89 -11.04 -1.79
N ASP A 3 -18.66 -11.46 -0.77
CA ASP A 3 -19.38 -10.52 0.12
C ASP A 3 -18.42 -9.58 0.87
N GLU A 4 -17.23 -10.08 1.23
CA GLU A 4 -16.18 -9.26 1.86
C GLU A 4 -15.64 -8.21 0.89
N GLN A 5 -15.33 -8.59 -0.34
CA GLN A 5 -14.88 -7.65 -1.37
C GLN A 5 -15.94 -6.58 -1.66
N LEU A 6 -17.21 -6.94 -1.68
CA LEU A 6 -18.32 -5.98 -1.84
C LEU A 6 -18.40 -4.99 -0.66
N ARG A 7 -18.22 -5.47 0.58
CA ARG A 7 -18.18 -4.61 1.76
C ARG A 7 -17.02 -3.64 1.73
N ILE A 8 -15.82 -4.12 1.38
CA ILE A 8 -14.63 -3.26 1.26
C ILE A 8 -14.85 -2.22 0.16
N ARG A 9 -15.35 -2.61 -1.01
CA ARG A 9 -15.66 -1.67 -2.08
C ARG A 9 -16.66 -0.61 -1.63
N GLY A 10 -17.75 -1.02 -0.98
CA GLY A 10 -18.76 -0.08 -0.44
C GLY A 10 -18.14 0.91 0.57
N TYR A 11 -17.23 0.44 1.42
CA TYR A 11 -16.47 1.29 2.33
C TYR A 11 -15.60 2.30 1.56
N LEU A 12 -14.83 1.86 0.55
CA LEU A 12 -13.98 2.74 -0.26
C LEU A 12 -14.81 3.85 -0.92
N THR A 13 -15.92 3.50 -1.56
CA THR A 13 -16.82 4.45 -2.22
C THR A 13 -17.41 5.45 -1.23
N ALA A 14 -17.93 4.98 -0.10
CA ALA A 14 -18.54 5.84 0.93
C ALA A 14 -17.52 6.82 1.55
N GLN A 15 -16.30 6.35 1.85
CA GLN A 15 -15.25 7.21 2.39
C GLN A 15 -14.72 8.21 1.34
N ALA A 16 -14.53 7.77 0.09
CA ALA A 16 -14.11 8.64 -0.99
C ALA A 16 -15.11 9.78 -1.25
N ALA A 17 -16.40 9.52 -1.12
CA ALA A 17 -17.42 10.54 -1.27
C ALA A 17 -17.44 11.56 -0.10
N LYS A 18 -17.08 11.14 1.11
CA LYS A 18 -17.18 11.93 2.35
C LYS A 18 -15.93 12.75 2.65
N LEU A 19 -14.75 12.17 2.46
CA LEU A 19 -13.48 12.76 2.89
C LEU A 19 -12.93 13.75 1.86
N THR A 20 -12.28 14.81 2.28
CA THR A 20 -11.48 15.67 1.42
C THR A 20 -10.17 14.99 0.99
N PRO A 21 -9.50 15.44 -0.09
CA PRO A 21 -8.18 14.93 -0.46
C PRO A 21 -7.16 15.00 0.69
N ALA A 22 -7.17 16.09 1.46
CA ALA A 22 -6.28 16.26 2.61
C ALA A 22 -6.53 15.23 3.71
N GLU A 23 -7.79 14.96 4.05
CA GLU A 23 -8.15 13.92 5.02
C GLU A 23 -7.79 12.52 4.54
N ILE A 24 -7.90 12.25 3.22
CA ILE A 24 -7.46 10.97 2.65
C ILE A 24 -5.93 10.83 2.77
N VAL A 25 -5.17 11.86 2.39
CA VAL A 25 -3.70 11.88 2.51
C VAL A 25 -3.27 11.67 3.96
N GLU A 26 -3.89 12.36 4.92
CA GLU A 26 -3.62 12.17 6.35
C GLU A 26 -3.83 10.71 6.76
N LYS A 27 -4.95 10.10 6.37
CA LYS A 27 -5.25 8.69 6.69
C LYS A 27 -4.25 7.71 6.06
N VAL A 28 -3.79 7.96 4.84
CA VAL A 28 -2.75 7.16 4.20
C VAL A 28 -1.41 7.34 4.94
N GLY A 29 -1.08 8.56 5.33
CA GLY A 29 0.13 8.86 6.12
C GLY A 29 0.15 8.15 7.47
N VAL A 30 -0.98 8.13 8.19
CA VAL A 30 -1.11 7.37 9.45
C VAL A 30 -0.90 5.87 9.23
N ALA A 31 -1.50 5.29 8.18
CA ALA A 31 -1.30 3.87 7.85
C ALA A 31 0.17 3.56 7.51
N MET A 32 0.82 4.44 6.77
CA MET A 32 2.24 4.34 6.44
C MET A 32 3.13 4.34 7.69
N LEU A 33 2.83 5.18 8.70
CA LEU A 33 3.56 5.18 9.98
C LEU A 33 3.32 3.88 10.78
N GLN A 34 2.13 3.30 10.73
CA GLN A 34 1.85 1.99 11.35
C GLN A 34 2.63 0.87 10.65
N LEU A 35 2.72 0.92 9.31
CA LEU A 35 3.53 -0.01 8.53
C LEU A 35 5.02 0.09 8.94
N ARG A 36 5.54 1.32 9.09
CA ARG A 36 6.92 1.56 9.54
C ARG A 36 7.17 0.96 10.92
N ALA A 37 6.30 1.26 11.89
CA ALA A 37 6.43 0.74 13.25
C ALA A 37 6.40 -0.80 13.28
N ALA A 38 5.56 -1.43 12.46
CA ALA A 38 5.51 -2.88 12.35
C ALA A 38 6.79 -3.47 11.72
N ALA A 39 7.34 -2.81 10.70
CA ALA A 39 8.60 -3.21 10.08
C ALA A 39 9.81 -3.05 11.00
N ASP A 40 9.86 -1.96 11.78
CA ASP A 40 10.91 -1.71 12.77
C ASP A 40 10.94 -2.75 13.92
N ALA A 41 9.80 -3.38 14.19
CA ALA A 41 9.70 -4.44 15.20
C ALA A 41 10.34 -5.78 14.73
N VAL A 42 10.59 -5.95 13.44
CA VAL A 42 11.26 -7.14 12.91
C VAL A 42 12.77 -7.03 13.17
N PRO A 43 13.43 -8.05 13.78
CA PRO A 43 14.87 -8.00 14.01
C PRO A 43 15.64 -7.75 12.70
N PRO A 44 16.50 -6.73 12.59
CA PRO A 44 17.18 -6.39 11.34
C PRO A 44 17.99 -7.54 10.74
N ALA A 45 18.66 -8.34 11.57
CA ALA A 45 19.44 -9.50 11.13
C ALA A 45 18.56 -10.64 10.55
N ARG A 46 17.25 -10.58 10.76
CA ARG A 46 16.27 -11.59 10.32
C ARG A 46 15.25 -11.03 9.33
N PHE A 47 15.48 -9.83 8.84
CA PHE A 47 14.52 -9.14 7.96
C PHE A 47 14.24 -9.90 6.65
N GLY A 48 15.21 -10.68 6.17
CA GLY A 48 15.09 -11.57 5.01
C GLY A 48 14.59 -12.98 5.32
N ASP A 49 14.41 -13.34 6.61
CA ASP A 49 13.99 -14.68 7.00
C ASP A 49 12.47 -14.80 6.94
N PRO A 50 11.90 -15.85 6.32
CA PRO A 50 10.48 -16.13 6.43
C PRO A 50 10.16 -16.64 7.85
N PRO A 51 8.98 -16.29 8.43
CA PRO A 51 8.57 -16.77 9.75
C PRO A 51 8.29 -18.28 9.77
N ALA A 52 7.86 -18.85 8.64
CA ALA A 52 7.67 -20.27 8.41
C ALA A 52 7.87 -20.61 6.93
N ALA A 53 8.01 -21.89 6.62
CA ALA A 53 8.20 -22.35 5.24
C ALA A 53 7.02 -21.92 4.35
N GLY A 54 7.32 -21.26 3.23
CA GLY A 54 6.33 -20.77 2.28
C GLY A 54 5.69 -19.42 2.62
N GLU A 55 5.92 -18.88 3.82
CA GLU A 55 5.46 -17.54 4.20
C GLU A 55 6.41 -16.44 3.69
N TRP A 56 5.94 -15.21 3.70
CA TRP A 56 6.73 -14.07 3.26
C TRP A 56 7.61 -13.54 4.38
N SER A 57 8.87 -13.28 4.05
CA SER A 57 9.77 -12.50 4.91
C SER A 57 9.34 -11.03 4.95
N ALA A 58 9.82 -10.27 5.94
CA ALA A 58 9.60 -8.83 6.00
C ALA A 58 10.16 -8.10 4.76
N ASN A 59 11.30 -8.56 4.23
CA ASN A 59 11.86 -8.05 2.98
C ASN A 59 10.89 -8.20 1.80
N GLU A 60 10.26 -9.36 1.64
CA GLU A 60 9.30 -9.61 0.56
C GLU A 60 8.02 -8.78 0.75
N VAL A 61 7.55 -8.63 1.99
CA VAL A 61 6.40 -7.77 2.31
C VAL A 61 6.69 -6.32 1.91
N MET A 62 7.84 -5.76 2.31
CA MET A 62 8.19 -4.39 1.98
C MET A 62 8.43 -4.18 0.48
N ALA A 63 9.05 -5.13 -0.21
CA ALA A 63 9.18 -5.11 -1.66
C ALA A 63 7.82 -5.02 -2.35
N HIS A 64 6.87 -5.84 -1.91
CA HIS A 64 5.50 -5.85 -2.43
C HIS A 64 4.77 -4.53 -2.17
N VAL A 65 4.89 -3.96 -0.97
CA VAL A 65 4.26 -2.67 -0.62
C VAL A 65 4.81 -1.54 -1.51
N VAL A 66 6.12 -1.48 -1.71
CA VAL A 66 6.75 -0.48 -2.58
C VAL A 66 6.28 -0.64 -4.03
N GLU A 67 6.26 -1.86 -4.55
CA GLU A 67 5.83 -2.14 -5.92
C GLU A 67 4.34 -1.81 -6.15
N ALA A 68 3.46 -2.27 -5.24
CA ALA A 68 2.05 -1.95 -5.29
C ALA A 68 1.81 -0.43 -5.18
N GLY A 69 2.53 0.24 -4.29
CA GLY A 69 2.48 1.68 -4.13
C GLY A 69 2.85 2.44 -5.39
N ARG A 70 3.88 2.01 -6.10
CA ARG A 70 4.27 2.58 -7.41
C ARG A 70 3.23 2.36 -8.48
N HIS A 71 2.67 1.16 -8.55
CA HIS A 71 1.65 0.84 -9.53
C HIS A 71 0.40 1.70 -9.33
N PHE A 72 -0.24 1.60 -8.16
CA PHE A 72 -1.49 2.30 -7.87
C PHE A 72 -1.29 3.81 -7.70
N GLY A 73 -0.24 4.24 -7.02
CA GLY A 73 0.10 5.65 -6.89
C GLY A 73 0.44 6.30 -8.24
N GLY A 74 1.20 5.60 -9.08
CA GLY A 74 1.50 6.04 -10.45
C GLY A 74 0.25 6.13 -11.33
N ALA A 75 -0.71 5.22 -11.17
CA ALA A 75 -1.98 5.30 -11.86
C ALA A 75 -2.80 6.52 -11.42
N VAL A 76 -2.86 6.82 -10.12
CA VAL A 76 -3.49 8.04 -9.58
C VAL A 76 -2.85 9.29 -10.17
N LEU A 77 -1.51 9.38 -10.20
CA LEU A 77 -0.80 10.52 -10.78
C LEU A 77 -1.19 10.72 -12.25
N ARG A 78 -1.18 9.64 -13.05
CA ARG A 78 -1.58 9.70 -14.46
C ARG A 78 -3.02 10.18 -14.64
N LEU A 79 -3.96 9.66 -13.86
CA LEU A 79 -5.36 10.11 -13.92
C LEU A 79 -5.47 11.60 -13.63
N LEU A 80 -4.81 12.09 -12.58
CA LEU A 80 -4.83 13.51 -12.21
C LEU A 80 -4.16 14.40 -13.27
N ASP A 81 -3.28 13.85 -14.10
CA ASP A 81 -2.61 14.54 -15.21
C ASP A 81 -3.34 14.35 -16.55
N GLY A 82 -4.50 13.70 -16.56
CA GLY A 82 -5.31 13.48 -17.76
C GLY A 82 -4.76 12.41 -18.68
N GLN A 83 -4.01 11.48 -18.15
CA GLN A 83 -3.41 10.37 -18.87
C GLN A 83 -4.12 9.06 -18.52
N PRO A 84 -4.09 8.06 -19.41
CA PRO A 84 -4.59 6.72 -19.09
C PRO A 84 -3.90 6.14 -17.85
N PRO A 85 -4.59 5.34 -17.02
CA PRO A 85 -4.04 4.81 -15.75
C PRO A 85 -2.84 3.88 -15.92
N GLY A 86 -2.58 3.42 -17.13
CA GLY A 86 -1.55 2.43 -17.45
C GLY A 86 -2.11 1.02 -17.58
N ALA A 87 -1.24 0.07 -17.89
CA ALA A 87 -1.64 -1.33 -18.00
C ALA A 87 -2.09 -1.88 -16.63
N PRO A 88 -3.02 -2.85 -16.60
CA PRO A 88 -3.32 -3.62 -15.39
C PRO A 88 -2.04 -4.24 -14.83
N ARG A 89 -2.02 -4.42 -13.51
CA ARG A 89 -0.88 -5.05 -12.84
C ARG A 89 -0.88 -6.55 -13.13
N ASP A 90 0.19 -7.05 -13.71
CA ASP A 90 0.49 -8.47 -13.70
C ASP A 90 0.76 -8.95 -12.27
N ALA A 91 0.67 -10.27 -12.04
CA ALA A 91 1.02 -10.83 -10.74
C ALA A 91 2.42 -10.34 -10.34
N PRO A 92 2.60 -9.77 -9.13
CA PRO A 92 3.87 -9.17 -8.72
C PRO A 92 4.96 -10.24 -8.76
N ALA A 93 6.05 -9.96 -9.46
CA ALA A 93 7.27 -10.72 -9.28
C ALA A 93 7.73 -10.47 -7.83
N ARG A 94 8.00 -11.54 -7.09
CA ARG A 94 8.60 -11.41 -5.76
C ARG A 94 10.05 -10.93 -5.94
N ASP A 95 10.33 -9.71 -5.54
CA ASP A 95 11.72 -9.26 -5.39
C ASP A 95 12.26 -9.85 -4.09
N THR A 96 13.01 -10.93 -4.22
CA THR A 96 13.59 -11.64 -3.09
C THR A 96 14.99 -11.12 -2.72
N ALA A 97 15.53 -10.15 -3.46
CA ALA A 97 16.84 -9.57 -3.15
C ALA A 97 16.84 -8.93 -1.76
N PRO A 98 17.69 -9.37 -0.82
CA PRO A 98 17.73 -8.83 0.53
C PRO A 98 18.13 -7.34 0.51
N ARG A 99 17.32 -6.49 1.15
CA ARG A 99 17.62 -5.07 1.34
C ARG A 99 17.29 -4.66 2.78
N PRO A 100 18.06 -3.74 3.37
CA PRO A 100 17.73 -3.15 4.65
C PRO A 100 16.36 -2.43 4.59
N LEU A 101 15.64 -2.41 5.72
CA LEU A 101 14.36 -1.68 5.84
C LEU A 101 14.49 -0.23 5.36
N GLU A 102 15.58 0.46 5.70
CA GLU A 102 15.81 1.86 5.32
C GLU A 102 15.81 2.07 3.81
N THR A 103 16.29 1.10 3.04
CA THR A 103 16.26 1.16 1.56
C THR A 103 14.82 1.10 1.05
N TRP A 104 14.00 0.18 1.57
CA TRP A 104 12.59 0.08 1.21
C TRP A 104 11.81 1.31 1.64
N TRP A 105 12.08 1.79 2.87
CA TRP A 105 11.41 2.95 3.41
C TRP A 105 11.68 4.22 2.60
N ALA A 106 12.93 4.49 2.25
CA ALA A 106 13.29 5.63 1.43
C ALA A 106 12.61 5.64 0.06
N LEU A 107 12.43 4.45 -0.55
CA LEU A 107 11.70 4.31 -1.81
C LEU A 107 10.21 4.62 -1.62
N LEU A 108 9.58 4.04 -0.59
CA LEU A 108 8.17 4.24 -0.28
C LEU A 108 7.88 5.71 0.04
N GLU A 109 8.69 6.31 0.91
CA GLU A 109 8.54 7.69 1.36
C GLU A 109 8.65 8.69 0.20
N ARG A 110 9.64 8.51 -0.67
CA ARG A 110 9.80 9.33 -1.88
C ARG A 110 8.56 9.24 -2.78
N ASP A 111 8.12 8.02 -3.09
CA ASP A 111 7.01 7.77 -4.00
C ASP A 111 5.69 8.31 -3.41
N ARG A 112 5.51 8.22 -2.07
CA ARG A 112 4.35 8.78 -1.35
C ARG A 112 4.38 10.31 -1.29
N SER A 113 5.53 10.92 -1.06
CA SER A 113 5.66 12.39 -1.03
C SER A 113 5.22 13.00 -2.36
N THR A 114 5.70 12.44 -3.48
CA THR A 114 5.28 12.88 -4.82
C THR A 114 3.76 12.72 -5.03
N LEU A 115 3.20 11.60 -4.62
CA LEU A 115 1.77 11.33 -4.73
C LEU A 115 0.94 12.31 -3.88
N PHE A 116 1.34 12.53 -2.63
CA PHE A 116 0.62 13.39 -1.70
C PHE A 116 0.64 14.85 -2.14
N GLU A 117 1.79 15.35 -2.58
CA GLU A 117 1.92 16.70 -3.13
C GLU A 117 0.94 16.92 -4.29
N ARG A 118 0.91 15.99 -5.24
CA ARG A 118 0.02 16.08 -6.41
C ARG A 118 -1.47 16.02 -6.03
N VAL A 119 -1.83 15.14 -5.09
CA VAL A 119 -3.21 14.97 -4.61
C VAL A 119 -3.69 16.21 -3.86
N LEU A 120 -2.86 16.80 -3.00
CA LEU A 120 -3.21 18.02 -2.25
C LEU A 120 -3.44 19.22 -3.17
N GLY A 121 -2.79 19.27 -4.33
CA GLY A 121 -3.00 20.30 -5.35
C GLY A 121 -4.13 19.99 -6.34
N ALA A 122 -4.85 18.86 -6.19
CA ALA A 122 -5.90 18.48 -7.13
C ALA A 122 -7.27 19.07 -6.76
N ASP A 123 -8.07 19.40 -7.79
CA ASP A 123 -9.50 19.63 -7.59
C ASP A 123 -10.16 18.35 -7.09
N PRO A 124 -10.85 18.36 -5.91
CA PRO A 124 -11.48 17.19 -5.33
C PRO A 124 -12.50 16.47 -6.23
N ARG A 125 -13.03 17.18 -7.21
CA ARG A 125 -14.06 16.68 -8.14
C ARG A 125 -13.51 16.33 -9.52
N ALA A 126 -12.23 16.64 -9.79
CA ALA A 126 -11.65 16.35 -11.09
C ALA A 126 -11.56 14.84 -11.33
N ARG A 127 -11.92 14.41 -12.54
CA ARG A 127 -11.67 13.08 -13.10
C ARG A 127 -12.15 11.91 -12.24
N LEU A 128 -13.27 12.06 -11.55
CA LEU A 128 -13.87 10.99 -10.73
C LEU A 128 -14.51 9.88 -11.57
N GLU A 129 -14.81 10.16 -12.83
CA GLU A 129 -15.31 9.18 -13.82
C GLU A 129 -14.22 8.29 -14.40
N GLU A 130 -12.96 8.69 -14.29
CA GLU A 130 -11.81 7.91 -14.74
C GLU A 130 -11.36 6.95 -13.64
N THR A 131 -11.02 5.71 -14.00
CA THR A 131 -10.79 4.64 -13.03
C THR A 131 -9.50 3.86 -13.29
N VAL A 132 -8.99 3.28 -12.23
CA VAL A 132 -7.92 2.27 -12.22
C VAL A 132 -8.56 0.91 -12.00
N GLU A 133 -8.25 -0.07 -12.83
CA GLU A 133 -8.71 -1.44 -12.64
C GLU A 133 -7.99 -2.10 -11.46
N HIS A 134 -8.78 -2.58 -10.50
CA HIS A 134 -8.26 -3.33 -9.36
C HIS A 134 -8.72 -4.80 -9.46
N PRO A 135 -7.82 -5.79 -9.30
CA PRO A 135 -8.13 -7.21 -9.56
C PRO A 135 -9.25 -7.77 -8.66
N PHE A 136 -9.46 -7.21 -7.47
CA PHE A 136 -10.47 -7.70 -6.53
C PHE A 136 -11.69 -6.79 -6.41
N PHE A 137 -11.55 -5.49 -6.68
CA PHE A 137 -12.60 -4.51 -6.44
C PHE A 137 -13.15 -3.89 -7.74
N GLY A 138 -12.58 -4.26 -8.90
CA GLY A 138 -12.94 -3.65 -10.19
C GLY A 138 -12.51 -2.18 -10.29
N PRO A 139 -13.19 -1.37 -11.10
CA PRO A 139 -12.77 0.02 -11.33
C PRO A 139 -12.90 0.88 -10.07
N LEU A 140 -11.81 1.58 -9.71
CA LEU A 140 -11.72 2.53 -8.61
C LEU A 140 -11.29 3.90 -9.15
N ASN A 141 -11.96 4.98 -8.77
CA ASN A 141 -11.46 6.32 -9.05
C ASN A 141 -10.22 6.64 -8.20
N TRP A 142 -9.55 7.76 -8.47
CA TRP A 142 -8.30 8.10 -7.78
C TRP A 142 -8.43 8.25 -6.26
N ARG A 143 -9.59 8.70 -5.73
CA ARG A 143 -9.84 8.83 -4.29
C ARG A 143 -10.04 7.46 -3.64
N GLU A 144 -10.80 6.59 -4.29
CA GLU A 144 -11.00 5.20 -3.86
C GLU A 144 -9.68 4.42 -3.91
N THR A 145 -8.85 4.66 -4.93
CA THR A 145 -7.52 4.05 -5.07
C THR A 145 -6.58 4.47 -3.93
N LEU A 146 -6.59 5.74 -3.52
CA LEU A 146 -5.83 6.19 -2.34
C LEU A 146 -6.29 5.52 -1.05
N LEU A 147 -7.60 5.37 -0.85
CA LEU A 147 -8.14 4.67 0.31
C LEU A 147 -7.83 3.17 0.27
N PHE A 148 -7.78 2.57 -0.92
CA PHE A 148 -7.29 1.20 -1.09
C PHE A 148 -5.81 1.10 -0.66
N ILE A 149 -4.94 2.01 -1.10
CA ILE A 149 -3.54 2.06 -0.67
C ILE A 149 -3.43 2.10 0.86
N ARG A 150 -4.28 2.88 1.54
CA ARG A 150 -4.35 2.89 3.00
C ARG A 150 -4.65 1.50 3.59
N LEU A 151 -5.68 0.82 3.06
CA LEU A 151 -6.06 -0.51 3.56
C LEU A 151 -4.96 -1.54 3.31
N HIS A 152 -4.30 -1.45 2.17
CA HIS A 152 -3.17 -2.30 1.80
C HIS A 152 -1.99 -2.12 2.76
N ASP A 153 -1.63 -0.88 3.10
CA ASP A 153 -0.56 -0.59 4.06
C ASP A 153 -0.91 -1.14 5.47
N LEU A 154 -2.17 -1.02 5.90
CA LEU A 154 -2.63 -1.56 7.19
C LEU A 154 -2.63 -3.09 7.23
N ASP A 155 -3.04 -3.76 6.15
CA ASP A 155 -3.01 -5.23 6.05
C ASP A 155 -1.57 -5.75 6.17
N HIS A 156 -0.65 -5.13 5.43
CA HIS A 156 0.76 -5.49 5.49
C HIS A 156 1.45 -5.09 6.79
N ALA A 157 1.01 -4.04 7.48
CA ALA A 157 1.43 -3.77 8.86
C ALA A 157 1.06 -4.93 9.79
N GLY A 158 -0.17 -5.45 9.68
CA GLY A 158 -0.61 -6.64 10.42
C GLY A 158 0.21 -7.89 10.07
N GLN A 159 0.57 -8.06 8.81
CA GLN A 159 1.44 -9.16 8.36
C GLN A 159 2.86 -9.04 8.97
N LEU A 160 3.46 -7.84 8.94
CA LEU A 160 4.78 -7.58 9.55
C LEU A 160 4.79 -7.79 11.06
N GLN A 161 3.71 -7.43 11.77
CA GLN A 161 3.57 -7.74 13.20
C GLN A 161 3.61 -9.24 13.49
N LYS A 162 2.95 -10.05 12.65
CA LYS A 162 3.02 -11.53 12.76
C LYS A 162 4.43 -12.04 12.51
N VAL A 163 5.12 -11.53 11.48
CA VAL A 163 6.53 -11.85 11.21
C VAL A 163 7.42 -11.50 12.41
N ALA A 164 7.29 -10.29 12.95
CA ALA A 164 8.04 -9.84 14.12
C ALA A 164 7.82 -10.73 15.35
N GLY A 165 6.55 -11.08 15.64
CA GLY A 165 6.19 -11.98 16.71
C GLY A 165 6.82 -13.36 16.57
N ALA A 166 6.72 -13.98 15.40
CA ALA A 166 7.29 -15.29 15.13
C ALA A 166 8.83 -15.31 15.23
N LEU A 167 9.49 -14.28 14.68
CA LEU A 167 10.95 -14.19 14.69
C LEU A 167 11.53 -13.71 16.03
N GLY A 168 10.76 -12.95 16.81
CA GLY A 168 11.16 -12.47 18.16
C GLY A 168 11.15 -13.58 19.21
N HIS A 169 10.22 -14.52 19.16
CA HIS A 169 10.10 -15.62 20.12
C HIS A 169 11.15 -16.73 19.94
N ALA A 170 11.75 -16.84 18.75
CA ALA A 170 12.77 -17.84 18.46
C ALA A 170 14.12 -17.62 19.20
N ARG A 171 14.24 -16.60 20.07
CA ARG A 171 15.44 -16.33 20.91
C ARG A 171 15.37 -16.90 22.33
N SER A 172 14.26 -17.54 22.71
CA SER A 172 14.03 -17.98 24.09
C SER A 172 14.06 -19.51 24.27
N ALA A 173 14.60 -20.25 23.29
CA ALA A 173 14.74 -21.71 23.35
C ALA A 173 16.21 -22.17 23.28
#